data_0ddf9d8ab99569796f802690df7dd269
#
_entry.id   0ddf9d8ab99569796f802690df7dd269
#
_cell.length_a   1.000
_cell.length_b   1.000
_cell.length_c   1.000
_cell.angle_alpha   90.00
_cell.angle_beta   90.00
_cell.angle_gamma   90.00
#
_symmetry.space_group_name_H-M   'P 1'
#
loop_
_entity.id
_entity.type
_entity.pdbx_description
1 polymer ?
#
loop_
_entity_poly.entity_id
_entity_poly.type
_entity_poly.pdbx_seq_one_letter_code
_entity_poly.pdbx_strand_id
1 'polypeptide(L)'
;MFFCFGLLIVFPFLDQFRRSNEIRKGFSVNTEIFIQAHFDTFQNTVNVINSELITYGKQLSGVVLFFVPRKVWPDKPIGSGAFVAKQNDYEFSNISMCYFGEGYINFGFLGILMFTLLMAYVNAKFDFKFWESKSKSKNFVAFYLVFLGMEFFILRGDLLSSFAYTIGIFLSISVVYKFATFKR
;
A
#
# COMPACT_ATOMS: atom_id res chain seq x y z
N MET A 1 -15.26 20.06 -5.68
CA MET A 1 -16.38 20.25 -4.72
C MET A 1 -16.95 18.93 -4.21
N PHE A 2 -17.38 17.98 -5.05
CA PHE A 2 -17.92 16.67 -4.63
C PHE A 2 -16.96 15.82 -3.79
N PHE A 3 -15.68 15.83 -4.11
CA PHE A 3 -14.67 15.08 -3.36
C PHE A 3 -14.52 15.58 -1.92
N CYS A 4 -14.46 16.90 -1.72
CA CYS A 4 -14.39 17.50 -0.37
C CYS A 4 -15.66 17.21 0.44
N PHE A 5 -16.83 17.26 -0.19
CA PHE A 5 -18.10 16.90 0.43
C PHE A 5 -18.10 15.42 0.85
N GLY A 6 -17.67 14.52 -0.04
CA GLY A 6 -17.52 13.11 0.25
C GLY A 6 -16.58 12.84 1.42
N LEU A 7 -15.42 13.49 1.45
CA LEU A 7 -14.41 13.32 2.50
C LEU A 7 -14.87 13.90 3.84
N LEU A 8 -15.47 15.07 3.85
CA LEU A 8 -15.78 15.81 5.09
C LEU A 8 -17.13 15.43 5.73
N ILE A 9 -18.07 14.94 4.92
CA ILE A 9 -19.43 14.66 5.39
C ILE A 9 -19.79 13.18 5.23
N VAL A 10 -19.63 12.62 4.01
CA VAL A 10 -20.06 11.24 3.75
C VAL A 10 -19.17 10.22 4.46
N PHE A 11 -17.88 10.42 4.47
CA PHE A 11 -16.94 9.51 5.13
C PHE A 11 -17.14 9.46 6.65
N PRO A 12 -17.21 10.59 7.40
CA PRO A 12 -17.54 10.58 8.82
C PRO A 12 -18.90 9.96 9.14
N PHE A 13 -19.90 10.22 8.29
CA PHE A 13 -21.22 9.61 8.42
C PHE A 13 -21.17 8.08 8.28
N LEU A 14 -20.49 7.56 7.26
CA LEU A 14 -20.37 6.11 7.04
C LEU A 14 -19.57 5.40 8.12
N ASP A 15 -18.56 6.05 8.71
CA ASP A 15 -17.76 5.45 9.79
C ASP A 15 -18.58 5.20 11.07
N GLN A 16 -19.64 5.96 11.31
CA GLN A 16 -20.55 5.72 12.43
C GLN A 16 -21.24 4.34 12.34
N PHE A 17 -21.52 3.84 11.13
CA PHE A 17 -22.12 2.53 10.92
C PHE A 17 -21.11 1.39 11.08
N ARG A 18 -19.83 1.64 10.92
CA ARG A 18 -18.77 0.65 11.08
C ARG A 18 -18.55 0.29 12.56
N ARG A 19 -18.87 1.21 13.49
CA ARG A 19 -18.72 1.04 14.93
C ARG A 19 -20.02 0.64 15.61
N SER A 20 -20.73 -0.32 15.06
CA SER A 20 -22.09 -0.71 15.49
C SER A 20 -22.22 -1.28 16.90
N ASN A 21 -21.17 -1.36 17.69
CA ASN A 21 -21.21 -1.84 19.08
C ASN A 21 -21.37 -0.73 20.11
N GLU A 22 -21.31 0.55 19.73
CA GLU A 22 -21.61 1.67 20.63
C GLU A 22 -22.97 2.28 20.28
N ILE A 23 -23.81 2.34 21.31
CA ILE A 23 -25.17 2.88 21.33
C ILE A 23 -25.31 4.12 20.46
N ARG A 24 -26.31 4.11 19.59
CA ARG A 24 -26.78 5.19 18.70
C ARG A 24 -26.80 6.55 19.39
N LYS A 25 -25.68 7.25 19.38
CA LYS A 25 -25.64 8.69 19.56
C LYS A 25 -26.01 9.32 18.22
N GLY A 26 -26.91 10.30 18.23
CA GLY A 26 -27.41 10.97 17.02
C GLY A 26 -26.30 11.48 16.12
N PHE A 27 -26.66 11.97 14.93
CA PHE A 27 -25.73 12.51 13.93
C PHE A 27 -24.77 13.52 14.58
N SER A 28 -23.51 13.16 14.67
CA SER A 28 -22.43 14.06 15.07
C SER A 28 -21.28 13.93 14.07
N VAL A 29 -20.86 15.05 13.47
CA VAL A 29 -19.62 15.10 12.71
C VAL A 29 -18.48 15.18 13.73
N ASN A 30 -17.88 14.02 14.03
CA ASN A 30 -16.75 13.98 14.95
C ASN A 30 -15.45 14.17 14.17
N THR A 31 -14.73 15.27 14.46
CA THR A 31 -13.42 15.55 13.84
C THR A 31 -12.33 14.57 14.30
N GLU A 32 -12.55 13.83 15.40
CA GLU A 32 -11.63 12.76 15.85
C GLU A 32 -11.45 11.63 14.80
N ILE A 33 -12.38 11.49 13.84
CA ILE A 33 -12.26 10.55 12.73
C ILE A 33 -10.97 10.77 11.94
N PHE A 34 -10.53 12.02 11.77
CA PHE A 34 -9.31 12.35 11.03
C PHE A 34 -8.02 12.05 11.82
N ILE A 35 -8.13 11.77 13.12
CA ILE A 35 -7.01 11.40 14.00
C ILE A 35 -6.94 9.88 14.16
N GLN A 36 -7.94 9.14 13.69
CA GLN A 36 -8.03 7.69 13.89
C GLN A 36 -7.16 6.90 12.91
N ALA A 37 -7.12 5.59 13.12
CA ALA A 37 -6.32 4.59 12.41
C ALA A 37 -6.36 4.65 10.86
N HIS A 38 -7.34 5.32 10.26
CA HIS A 38 -7.40 5.55 8.81
C HIS A 38 -6.29 6.46 8.28
N PHE A 39 -5.75 7.33 9.15
CA PHE A 39 -4.68 8.28 8.86
C PHE A 39 -3.39 7.96 9.61
N ASP A 40 -3.29 6.77 10.18
CA ASP A 40 -2.20 6.29 11.03
C ASP A 40 -0.85 6.17 10.30
N THR A 41 -0.88 6.00 8.99
CA THR A 41 0.30 5.75 8.15
C THR A 41 1.42 6.79 8.34
N PHE A 42 1.05 8.07 8.43
CA PHE A 42 2.03 9.13 8.68
C PHE A 42 2.57 9.07 10.12
N GLN A 43 1.69 8.89 11.10
CA GLN A 43 2.09 8.74 12.50
C GLN A 43 2.99 7.52 12.71
N ASN A 44 2.68 6.40 12.06
CA ASN A 44 3.54 5.22 12.12
C ASN A 44 4.92 5.47 11.52
N THR A 45 5.02 6.27 10.46
CA THR A 45 6.31 6.68 9.88
C THR A 45 7.11 7.54 10.86
N VAL A 46 6.46 8.50 11.54
CA VAL A 46 7.09 9.33 12.57
C VAL A 46 7.58 8.46 13.74
N ASN A 47 6.76 7.51 14.19
CA ASN A 47 7.12 6.60 15.29
C ASN A 47 8.34 5.73 14.93
N VAL A 48 8.41 5.23 13.70
CA VAL A 48 9.54 4.43 13.21
C VAL A 48 10.83 5.25 13.14
N ILE A 49 10.74 6.52 12.72
CA ILE A 49 11.89 7.43 12.67
C ILE A 49 12.37 7.76 14.11
N ASN A 50 11.43 8.07 15.01
CA ASN A 50 11.76 8.40 16.40
C ASN A 50 12.38 7.21 17.16
N SER A 51 11.96 6.00 16.86
CA SER A 51 12.50 4.77 17.46
C SER A 51 13.73 4.22 16.73
N GLU A 52 14.21 4.90 15.69
CA GLU A 52 15.35 4.49 14.85
C GLU A 52 15.25 3.03 14.36
N LEU A 53 14.03 2.58 14.05
CA LEU A 53 13.74 1.20 13.72
C LEU A 53 14.18 0.87 12.29
N ILE A 54 15.40 0.38 12.13
CA ILE A 54 15.99 0.00 10.85
C ILE A 54 16.28 -1.50 10.83
N THR A 55 15.83 -2.20 9.79
CA THR A 55 15.91 -3.66 9.63
C THR A 55 16.92 -4.13 8.59
N TYR A 56 17.69 -3.22 8.00
CA TYR A 56 18.74 -3.49 7.00
C TYR A 56 18.27 -4.41 5.85
N GLY A 57 17.07 -4.14 5.32
CA GLY A 57 16.51 -4.89 4.18
C GLY A 57 15.76 -6.17 4.55
N LYS A 58 15.67 -6.54 5.84
CA LYS A 58 14.93 -7.74 6.26
C LYS A 58 13.46 -7.68 5.86
N GLN A 59 12.78 -6.55 6.06
CA GLN A 59 11.38 -6.39 5.66
C GLN A 59 11.23 -6.48 4.13
N LEU A 60 12.13 -5.84 3.38
CA LEU A 60 12.13 -5.89 1.93
C LEU A 60 12.32 -7.32 1.39
N SER A 61 13.13 -8.15 2.05
CA SER A 61 13.27 -9.55 1.66
C SER A 61 11.94 -10.30 1.71
N GLY A 62 11.10 -10.02 2.72
CA GLY A 62 9.75 -10.56 2.82
C GLY A 62 8.83 -10.11 1.68
N VAL A 63 8.98 -8.87 1.21
CA VAL A 63 8.24 -8.33 0.06
C VAL A 63 8.65 -9.04 -1.23
N VAL A 64 9.95 -9.13 -1.52
CA VAL A 64 10.46 -9.77 -2.76
C VAL A 64 10.11 -11.26 -2.80
N LEU A 65 10.24 -11.94 -1.66
CA LEU A 65 9.96 -13.37 -1.53
C LEU A 65 8.56 -13.65 -0.97
N PHE A 66 7.58 -12.79 -1.29
CA PHE A 66 6.21 -12.91 -0.76
C PHE A 66 5.55 -14.26 -1.06
N PHE A 67 5.89 -14.89 -2.16
CA PHE A 67 5.35 -16.18 -2.62
C PHE A 67 5.90 -17.39 -1.84
N VAL A 68 7.00 -17.24 -1.07
CA VAL A 68 7.56 -18.33 -0.27
C VAL A 68 6.66 -18.61 0.94
N PRO A 69 6.14 -19.84 1.10
CA PRO A 69 5.27 -20.17 2.24
C PRO A 69 6.05 -20.15 3.58
N ARG A 70 5.35 -19.80 4.66
CA ARG A 70 5.93 -19.85 6.02
C ARG A 70 6.35 -21.24 6.47
N LYS A 71 5.83 -22.30 5.87
CA LYS A 71 6.31 -23.67 6.10
C LYS A 71 7.76 -23.88 5.67
N VAL A 72 8.18 -23.18 4.60
CA VAL A 72 9.56 -23.24 4.07
C VAL A 72 10.44 -22.16 4.72
N TRP A 73 9.85 -21.04 5.05
CA TRP A 73 10.55 -19.91 5.71
C TRP A 73 9.78 -19.46 6.96
N PRO A 74 9.97 -20.15 8.11
CA PRO A 74 9.26 -19.85 9.35
C PRO A 74 9.45 -18.39 9.83
N ASP A 75 10.67 -17.87 9.74
CA ASP A 75 11.06 -16.52 10.16
C ASP A 75 10.79 -15.45 9.08
N LYS A 76 9.95 -15.76 8.08
CA LYS A 76 9.56 -14.79 7.05
C LYS A 76 8.99 -13.54 7.71
N PRO A 77 9.47 -12.34 7.32
CA PRO A 77 8.95 -11.08 7.82
C PRO A 77 7.43 -10.98 7.67
N ILE A 78 6.79 -10.38 8.66
CA ILE A 78 5.40 -9.94 8.57
C ILE A 78 5.37 -8.56 7.90
N GLY A 79 4.19 -8.09 7.48
CA GLY A 79 4.07 -6.74 6.94
C GLY A 79 4.59 -5.68 7.89
N SER A 80 5.16 -4.62 7.33
CA SER A 80 5.85 -3.60 8.12
C SER A 80 4.92 -2.88 9.10
N GLY A 81 3.64 -2.70 8.74
CA GLY A 81 2.65 -2.16 9.67
C GLY A 81 2.49 -3.06 10.90
N ALA A 82 2.25 -4.36 10.70
CA ALA A 82 2.13 -5.32 11.79
C ALA A 82 3.44 -5.46 12.60
N PHE A 83 4.59 -5.32 11.93
CA PHE A 83 5.90 -5.32 12.59
C PHE A 83 6.04 -4.12 13.53
N VAL A 84 5.69 -2.91 13.08
CA VAL A 84 5.72 -1.67 13.89
C VAL A 84 4.72 -1.76 15.04
N ALA A 85 3.51 -2.27 14.80
CA ALA A 85 2.53 -2.46 15.87
C ALA A 85 3.07 -3.36 16.99
N LYS A 86 3.75 -4.44 16.62
CA LYS A 86 4.38 -5.36 17.59
C LYS A 86 5.54 -4.71 18.35
N GLN A 87 6.33 -3.86 17.69
CA GLN A 87 7.47 -3.17 18.35
C GLN A 87 7.01 -2.09 19.33
N ASN A 88 5.86 -1.49 19.07
CA ASN A 88 5.29 -0.43 19.93
C ASN A 88 4.21 -0.96 20.88
N ASP A 89 4.07 -2.27 21.03
CA ASP A 89 3.09 -2.95 21.91
C ASP A 89 1.65 -2.43 21.70
N TYR A 90 1.25 -2.21 20.44
CA TYR A 90 -0.11 -1.81 20.12
C TYR A 90 -1.08 -2.98 20.32
N GLU A 91 -2.28 -2.70 20.85
CA GLU A 91 -3.33 -3.69 21.05
C GLU A 91 -3.85 -4.30 19.72
N PHE A 92 -3.60 -3.63 18.59
CA PHE A 92 -4.01 -4.06 17.25
C PHE A 92 -2.84 -4.03 16.28
N SER A 93 -2.81 -4.98 15.36
CA SER A 93 -1.72 -5.14 14.39
C SER A 93 -2.06 -4.70 12.96
N ASN A 94 -3.33 -4.34 12.71
CA ASN A 94 -3.79 -3.94 11.37
C ASN A 94 -3.57 -2.45 11.14
N ILE A 95 -2.32 -2.03 11.12
CA ILE A 95 -1.90 -0.66 10.81
C ILE A 95 -1.16 -0.63 9.46
N SER A 96 -1.18 0.53 8.83
CA SER A 96 -0.52 0.74 7.55
C SER A 96 0.85 1.37 7.74
N MET A 97 1.78 1.04 6.83
CA MET A 97 3.07 1.72 6.69
C MET A 97 3.15 2.29 5.28
N CYS A 98 3.38 3.61 5.15
CA CYS A 98 3.50 4.22 3.84
C CYS A 98 4.80 3.81 3.15
N TYR A 99 4.84 3.97 1.83
CA TYR A 99 5.98 3.61 1.00
C TYR A 99 7.31 4.26 1.44
N PHE A 100 7.26 5.50 1.92
CA PHE A 100 8.45 6.18 2.47
C PHE A 100 8.88 5.61 3.81
N GLY A 101 7.92 5.26 4.66
CA GLY A 101 8.18 4.56 5.92
C GLY A 101 8.76 3.17 5.70
N GLU A 102 8.34 2.46 4.67
CA GLU A 102 8.97 1.21 4.23
C GLU A 102 10.43 1.42 3.83
N GLY A 103 10.72 2.52 3.11
CA GLY A 103 12.09 2.90 2.79
C GLY A 103 12.93 3.08 4.04
N TYR A 104 12.42 3.83 5.02
CA TYR A 104 13.12 4.06 6.30
C TYR A 104 13.35 2.77 7.09
N ILE A 105 12.32 1.95 7.27
CA ILE A 105 12.42 0.67 7.98
C ILE A 105 13.51 -0.22 7.38
N ASN A 106 13.69 -0.19 6.07
CA ASN A 106 14.69 -1.01 5.42
C ASN A 106 16.10 -0.42 5.47
N PHE A 107 16.28 0.89 5.23
CA PHE A 107 17.61 1.48 5.04
C PHE A 107 17.75 2.90 5.61
N GLY A 108 16.89 3.30 6.55
CA GLY A 108 16.93 4.65 7.13
C GLY A 108 16.59 5.74 6.10
N PHE A 109 17.14 6.93 6.27
CA PHE A 109 16.92 8.05 5.35
C PHE A 109 17.39 7.77 3.92
N LEU A 110 18.47 6.98 3.76
CA LEU A 110 18.91 6.52 2.45
C LEU A 110 17.83 5.68 1.77
N GLY A 111 17.13 4.85 2.53
CA GLY A 111 16.00 4.05 2.04
C GLY A 111 14.85 4.91 1.54
N ILE A 112 14.51 6.00 2.23
CA ILE A 112 13.49 6.95 1.74
C ILE A 112 13.89 7.49 0.36
N LEU A 113 15.14 7.93 0.22
CA LEU A 113 15.64 8.44 -1.06
C LEU A 113 15.60 7.38 -2.16
N MET A 114 16.09 6.17 -1.88
CA MET A 114 16.11 5.07 -2.85
C MET A 114 14.69 4.67 -3.30
N PHE A 115 13.75 4.56 -2.37
CA PHE A 115 12.37 4.21 -2.67
C PHE A 115 11.67 5.31 -3.48
N THR A 116 11.91 6.58 -3.12
CA THR A 116 11.38 7.72 -3.89
C THR A 116 11.88 7.72 -5.32
N LEU A 117 13.20 7.56 -5.52
CA LEU A 117 13.81 7.51 -6.85
C LEU A 117 13.33 6.30 -7.66
N LEU A 118 13.16 5.14 -7.01
CA LEU A 118 12.64 3.95 -7.66
C LEU A 118 11.20 4.16 -8.15
N MET A 119 10.32 4.73 -7.32
CA MET A 119 8.93 5.00 -7.70
C MET A 119 8.88 6.04 -8.82
N ALA A 120 9.63 7.13 -8.72
CA ALA A 120 9.72 8.14 -9.77
C ALA A 120 10.21 7.55 -11.11
N TYR A 121 11.23 6.69 -11.07
CA TYR A 121 11.75 6.01 -12.27
C TYR A 121 10.70 5.08 -12.90
N VAL A 122 10.01 4.28 -12.10
CA VAL A 122 8.98 3.34 -12.60
C VAL A 122 7.83 4.12 -13.24
N ASN A 123 7.34 5.17 -12.57
CA ASN A 123 6.28 6.03 -13.10
C ASN A 123 6.70 6.71 -14.40
N ALA A 124 7.85 7.37 -14.42
CA ALA A 124 8.34 8.04 -15.61
C ALA A 124 8.51 7.06 -16.80
N LYS A 125 9.02 5.85 -16.54
CA LYS A 125 9.20 4.84 -17.59
C LYS A 125 7.87 4.32 -18.14
N PHE A 126 6.89 4.08 -17.29
CA PHE A 126 5.56 3.62 -17.70
C PHE A 126 4.79 4.70 -18.44
N ASP A 127 4.81 5.94 -17.95
CA ASP A 127 4.22 7.09 -18.60
C ASP A 127 4.82 7.34 -19.97
N PHE A 128 6.15 7.43 -20.04
CA PHE A 128 6.85 7.62 -21.30
C PHE A 128 6.43 6.57 -22.33
N LYS A 129 6.47 5.28 -21.94
CA LYS A 129 6.07 4.19 -22.83
C LYS A 129 4.59 4.28 -23.21
N PHE A 130 3.72 4.73 -22.31
CA PHE A 130 2.30 4.86 -22.60
C PHE A 130 2.01 6.00 -23.58
N TRP A 131 2.65 7.17 -23.42
CA TRP A 131 2.36 8.33 -24.27
C TRP A 131 3.10 8.32 -25.61
N GLU A 132 4.32 7.80 -25.67
CA GLU A 132 5.08 7.77 -26.93
C GLU A 132 4.67 6.64 -27.90
N SER A 133 4.18 5.51 -27.42
CA SER A 133 3.85 4.38 -28.29
C SER A 133 2.61 4.67 -29.14
N LYS A 134 2.80 4.79 -30.46
CA LYS A 134 1.69 4.92 -31.42
C LYS A 134 0.85 3.64 -31.54
N SER A 135 1.47 2.47 -31.31
CA SER A 135 0.79 1.17 -31.32
C SER A 135 0.96 0.49 -29.97
N LYS A 136 0.03 0.75 -29.07
CA LYS A 136 0.04 0.18 -27.72
C LYS A 136 -0.54 -1.22 -27.73
N SER A 137 0.19 -2.20 -27.19
CA SER A 137 -0.40 -3.50 -26.93
C SER A 137 -1.51 -3.37 -25.90
N LYS A 138 -2.65 -4.01 -26.14
CA LYS A 138 -3.80 -4.00 -25.21
C LYS A 138 -3.40 -4.48 -23.81
N ASN A 139 -2.50 -5.45 -23.75
CA ASN A 139 -1.97 -5.96 -22.50
C ASN A 139 -1.18 -4.90 -21.73
N PHE A 140 -0.31 -4.14 -22.40
CA PHE A 140 0.45 -3.08 -21.76
C PHE A 140 -0.45 -1.95 -21.23
N VAL A 141 -1.50 -1.57 -21.99
CA VAL A 141 -2.48 -0.58 -21.56
C VAL A 141 -3.20 -1.05 -20.28
N ALA A 142 -3.61 -2.33 -20.24
CA ALA A 142 -4.23 -2.89 -19.04
C ALA A 142 -3.29 -2.87 -17.83
N PHE A 143 -2.02 -3.25 -18.02
CA PHE A 143 -1.02 -3.16 -16.94
C PHE A 143 -0.82 -1.74 -16.44
N TYR A 144 -0.69 -0.77 -17.34
CA TYR A 144 -0.49 0.62 -16.98
C TYR A 144 -1.66 1.18 -16.17
N LEU A 145 -2.90 0.96 -16.63
CA LEU A 145 -4.09 1.44 -15.93
C LEU A 145 -4.26 0.77 -14.55
N VAL A 146 -3.99 -0.54 -14.46
CA VAL A 146 -4.00 -1.24 -13.18
C VAL A 146 -2.90 -0.74 -12.25
N PHE A 147 -1.69 -0.50 -12.78
CA PHE A 147 -0.60 0.06 -11.99
C PHE A 147 -0.98 1.41 -11.38
N LEU A 148 -1.53 2.33 -12.17
CA LEU A 148 -2.03 3.63 -11.67
C LEU A 148 -3.10 3.46 -10.58
N GLY A 149 -4.04 2.53 -10.77
CA GLY A 149 -5.06 2.24 -9.76
C GLY A 149 -4.49 1.65 -8.48
N MET A 150 -3.45 0.82 -8.58
CA MET A 150 -2.78 0.20 -7.42
C MET A 150 -1.76 1.12 -6.75
N GLU A 151 -1.33 2.20 -7.39
CA GLU A 151 -0.31 3.10 -6.87
C GLU A 151 -0.73 3.72 -5.53
N PHE A 152 -1.99 4.12 -5.40
CA PHE A 152 -2.51 4.61 -4.13
C PHE A 152 -2.36 3.56 -3.01
N PHE A 153 -2.63 2.30 -3.31
CA PHE A 153 -2.47 1.20 -2.34
C PHE A 153 -0.99 0.96 -2.02
N ILE A 154 -0.10 1.04 -3.01
CA ILE A 154 1.35 0.89 -2.81
C ILE A 154 1.90 2.04 -1.95
N LEU A 155 1.47 3.28 -2.22
CA LEU A 155 1.96 4.46 -1.51
C LEU A 155 1.48 4.55 -0.06
N ARG A 156 0.23 4.12 0.21
CA ARG A 156 -0.40 4.23 1.53
C ARG A 156 -0.34 2.95 2.34
N GLY A 157 -0.44 1.79 1.69
CA GLY A 157 -0.56 0.49 2.36
C GLY A 157 0.79 -0.14 2.68
N ASP A 158 0.71 -1.23 3.44
CA ASP A 158 1.85 -2.11 3.69
C ASP A 158 2.43 -2.67 2.38
N LEU A 159 3.73 -2.53 2.18
CA LEU A 159 4.37 -2.88 0.91
C LEU A 159 4.28 -4.39 0.62
N LEU A 160 4.35 -5.27 1.64
CA LEU A 160 4.22 -6.71 1.44
C LEU A 160 2.87 -7.07 0.81
N SER A 161 1.80 -6.52 1.34
CA SER A 161 0.43 -6.77 0.86
C SER A 161 0.19 -6.12 -0.50
N SER A 162 0.49 -4.84 -0.64
CA SER A 162 0.24 -4.08 -1.87
C SER A 162 1.04 -4.63 -3.06
N PHE A 163 2.30 -5.02 -2.84
CA PHE A 163 3.13 -5.64 -3.86
C PHE A 163 2.59 -7.02 -4.28
N ALA A 164 2.22 -7.87 -3.31
CA ALA A 164 1.68 -9.19 -3.58
C ALA A 164 0.38 -9.12 -4.40
N TYR A 165 -0.56 -8.23 -4.03
CA TYR A 165 -1.79 -8.01 -4.78
C TYR A 165 -1.52 -7.47 -6.19
N THR A 166 -0.64 -6.49 -6.33
CA THR A 166 -0.29 -5.91 -7.64
C THR A 166 0.29 -6.96 -8.58
N ILE A 167 1.25 -7.75 -8.10
CA ILE A 167 1.82 -8.85 -8.88
C ILE A 167 0.77 -9.91 -9.22
N GLY A 168 -0.10 -10.28 -8.27
CA GLY A 168 -1.20 -11.22 -8.51
C GLY A 168 -2.15 -10.76 -9.62
N ILE A 169 -2.53 -9.47 -9.62
CA ILE A 169 -3.38 -8.89 -10.66
C ILE A 169 -2.64 -8.89 -12.01
N PHE A 170 -1.36 -8.52 -12.05
CA PHE A 170 -0.57 -8.52 -13.27
C PHE A 170 -0.44 -9.92 -13.89
N LEU A 171 -0.21 -10.93 -13.07
CA LEU A 171 -0.19 -12.31 -13.51
C LEU A 171 -1.55 -12.74 -14.07
N SER A 172 -2.63 -12.39 -13.39
CA SER A 172 -4.00 -12.69 -13.84
C SER A 172 -4.31 -12.05 -15.20
N ILE A 173 -3.96 -10.77 -15.40
CA ILE A 173 -4.12 -10.09 -16.69
C ILE A 173 -3.31 -10.80 -17.77
N SER A 174 -2.07 -11.18 -17.49
CA SER A 174 -1.19 -11.88 -18.44
C SER A 174 -1.78 -13.23 -18.87
N VAL A 175 -2.28 -13.99 -17.92
CA VAL A 175 -2.92 -15.29 -18.16
C VAL A 175 -4.17 -15.12 -19.02
N VAL A 176 -5.10 -14.25 -18.62
CA VAL A 176 -6.33 -13.97 -19.36
C VAL A 176 -6.03 -13.50 -20.80
N TYR A 177 -5.09 -12.56 -20.94
CA TYR A 177 -4.69 -12.07 -22.26
C TYR A 177 -4.14 -13.20 -23.16
N LYS A 178 -3.27 -14.05 -22.60
CA LYS A 178 -2.70 -15.20 -23.35
C LYS A 178 -3.80 -16.17 -23.80
N PHE A 179 -4.75 -16.51 -22.92
CA PHE A 179 -5.85 -17.40 -23.29
C PHE A 179 -6.81 -16.77 -24.30
N ALA A 180 -7.10 -15.47 -24.19
CA ALA A 180 -7.97 -14.77 -25.14
C ALA A 180 -7.34 -14.63 -26.53
N THR A 181 -6.01 -14.56 -26.63
CA THR A 181 -5.30 -14.43 -27.91
C THR A 181 -4.93 -15.79 -28.54
N PHE A 182 -4.87 -16.86 -27.74
CA PHE A 182 -4.55 -18.20 -28.22
C PHE A 182 -5.65 -18.83 -29.09
N LYS A 183 -6.91 -18.37 -28.95
CA LYS A 183 -8.06 -18.87 -29.73
C LYS A 183 -8.27 -18.15 -31.06
N ARG A 184 -7.37 -17.27 -31.47
CA ARG A 184 -7.37 -16.61 -32.78
C ARG A 184 -6.21 -17.11 -33.64
#